data_967851f3073aa566727af155f700af6f
#
_entry.id   967851f3073aa566727af155f700af6f
#
_cell.length_a   1.000
_cell.length_b   1.000
_cell.length_c   1.000
_cell.angle_alpha   90.00
_cell.angle_beta   90.00
_cell.angle_gamma   90.00
#
_symmetry.space_group_name_H-M   'P 1'
#
loop_
_entity.id
_entity.type
_entity.pdbx_description
1 polymer ?
#
loop_
_entity_poly.entity_id
_entity_poly.type
_entity_poly.pdbx_seq_one_letter_code
_entity_poly.pdbx_strand_id
1 'polypeptide(L)'
;PGWKGMVSDVGGPTANLWGASCRIDGRNCQRESCLYPECCPQLQLRQGEYLELLRSLKRLPGVKRVGIGSGIRFDAALKDQRFLDGLVGEFVSGQLKLAPEHCSDRVLHLMRKTDFRLFEEFTGQFAALCRKHGKEQYIIPYVMSAFPGCTIEDMQTLAAWFRSRGWKPQQAQCFIPTPGTV
;
A
#
# COMPACT_ATOMS: atom_id res chain seq x y z
N PRO A 1 -22.24 -9.03 23.09
CA PRO A 1 -20.79 -8.93 23.20
C PRO A 1 -20.38 -7.48 23.03
N GLY A 2 -19.82 -6.87 24.11
CA GLY A 2 -19.44 -5.46 24.10
C GLY A 2 -18.25 -5.17 23.17
N TRP A 3 -18.17 -3.95 22.66
CA TRP A 3 -17.05 -3.47 21.87
C TRP A 3 -15.73 -3.58 22.65
N LYS A 4 -14.71 -4.14 22.04
CA LYS A 4 -13.42 -4.44 22.70
C LYS A 4 -12.40 -3.29 22.65
N GLY A 5 -12.78 -2.13 22.15
CA GLY A 5 -11.91 -0.96 22.02
C GLY A 5 -10.94 -1.06 20.84
N MET A 6 -11.24 -1.87 19.82
CA MET A 6 -10.39 -2.02 18.64
C MET A 6 -11.03 -1.39 17.42
N VAL A 7 -10.32 -0.46 16.80
CA VAL A 7 -10.58 0.04 15.45
C VAL A 7 -9.59 -0.66 14.54
N SER A 8 -10.06 -1.69 13.83
CA SER A 8 -9.18 -2.58 13.06
C SER A 8 -8.71 -1.97 11.74
N ASP A 9 -9.45 -0.99 11.22
CA ASP A 9 -9.15 -0.33 9.97
C ASP A 9 -9.67 1.11 9.94
N VAL A 10 -8.84 2.02 9.48
CA VAL A 10 -9.19 3.43 9.27
C VAL A 10 -8.87 3.79 7.82
N GLY A 11 -9.88 3.87 6.99
CA GLY A 11 -9.78 4.15 5.58
C GLY A 11 -10.05 2.91 4.73
N GLY A 12 -9.32 2.73 3.67
CA GLY A 12 -9.40 1.62 2.73
C GLY A 12 -8.02 1.27 2.20
N PRO A 13 -7.91 0.53 1.07
CA PRO A 13 -6.62 0.09 0.51
C PRO A 13 -5.67 1.22 0.13
N THR A 14 -6.16 2.45 0.08
CA THR A 14 -5.39 3.66 -0.22
C THR A 14 -5.50 4.69 0.91
N ALA A 15 -5.58 4.22 2.15
CA ALA A 15 -5.82 5.05 3.34
C ALA A 15 -4.88 6.26 3.45
N ASN A 16 -3.61 6.10 3.09
CA ASN A 16 -2.62 7.16 3.11
C ASN A 16 -2.74 8.19 1.96
N LEU A 17 -3.75 8.06 1.11
CA LEU A 17 -4.16 9.12 0.17
C LEU A 17 -5.31 9.97 0.72
N TRP A 18 -5.75 9.73 1.96
CA TRP A 18 -6.77 10.55 2.60
C TRP A 18 -6.38 12.02 2.60
N GLY A 19 -7.32 12.88 2.19
CA GLY A 19 -7.09 14.31 2.07
C GLY A 19 -6.15 14.75 0.96
N ALA A 20 -5.66 13.84 0.12
CA ALA A 20 -4.80 14.19 -1.00
C ALA A 20 -5.52 15.16 -1.96
N SER A 21 -4.78 16.16 -2.45
CA SER A 21 -5.31 17.19 -3.33
C SER A 21 -4.29 17.58 -4.41
N CYS A 22 -4.75 18.22 -5.47
CA CYS A 22 -3.87 18.77 -6.50
C CYS A 22 -3.50 20.23 -6.14
N ARG A 23 -2.24 20.63 -6.38
CA ARG A 23 -1.77 22.01 -6.18
C ARG A 23 -2.22 22.98 -7.29
N ILE A 24 -2.59 22.45 -8.43
CA ILE A 24 -3.06 23.25 -9.57
C ILE A 24 -4.52 22.92 -9.85
N ASP A 25 -5.19 23.84 -10.57
CA ASP A 25 -6.54 23.58 -11.05
C ASP A 25 -6.50 22.41 -12.05
N GLY A 26 -7.12 21.29 -11.69
CA GLY A 26 -7.13 20.07 -12.48
C GLY A 26 -7.81 20.18 -13.85
N ARG A 27 -8.54 21.28 -14.11
CA ARG A 27 -9.24 21.50 -15.40
C ARG A 27 -8.31 21.50 -16.61
N ASN A 28 -7.06 21.89 -16.43
CA ASN A 28 -6.05 21.94 -17.49
C ASN A 28 -4.98 20.82 -17.35
N CYS A 29 -5.18 19.87 -16.46
CA CYS A 29 -4.23 18.78 -16.27
C CYS A 29 -4.43 17.71 -17.35
N GLN A 30 -3.35 17.38 -18.06
CA GLN A 30 -3.35 16.33 -19.09
C GLN A 30 -2.89 14.95 -18.59
N ARG A 31 -2.59 14.83 -17.29
CA ARG A 31 -2.22 13.54 -16.72
C ARG A 31 -3.45 12.67 -16.49
N GLU A 32 -3.42 11.46 -16.98
CA GLU A 32 -4.48 10.47 -16.73
C GLU A 32 -4.46 9.92 -15.28
N SER A 33 -3.30 9.96 -14.63
CA SER A 33 -3.13 9.49 -13.26
C SER A 33 -2.15 10.37 -12.49
N CYS A 34 -2.47 10.61 -11.21
CA CYS A 34 -1.57 11.28 -10.29
C CYS A 34 -0.52 10.34 -9.67
N LEU A 35 -0.65 9.04 -9.88
CA LEU A 35 0.21 8.02 -9.25
C LEU A 35 0.96 7.17 -10.28
N TYR A 36 0.64 7.28 -11.57
CA TYR A 36 1.28 6.51 -12.63
C TYR A 36 1.76 7.42 -13.77
N PRO A 37 2.91 7.14 -14.41
CA PRO A 37 3.91 6.09 -14.06
C PRO A 37 4.65 6.36 -12.76
N GLU A 38 4.62 7.60 -12.30
CA GLU A 38 5.20 8.06 -11.04
C GLU A 38 4.28 9.07 -10.35
N CYS A 39 4.45 9.24 -9.06
CA CYS A 39 3.68 10.20 -8.27
C CYS A 39 3.86 11.61 -8.83
N CYS A 40 2.74 12.25 -9.18
CA CYS A 40 2.72 13.60 -9.74
C CYS A 40 3.33 14.62 -8.76
N PRO A 41 4.25 15.50 -9.20
CA PRO A 41 4.82 16.55 -8.33
C PRO A 41 3.77 17.53 -7.78
N GLN A 42 2.62 17.65 -8.47
CA GLN A 42 1.52 18.52 -8.04
C GLN A 42 0.56 17.84 -7.06
N LEU A 43 0.70 16.54 -6.84
CA LEU A 43 -0.09 15.82 -5.85
C LEU A 43 0.41 16.15 -4.44
N GLN A 44 -0.43 16.76 -3.64
CA GLN A 44 -0.20 16.95 -2.23
C GLN A 44 -0.69 15.74 -1.46
N LEU A 45 0.23 15.00 -0.89
CA LEU A 45 -0.08 13.94 0.05
C LEU A 45 -0.16 14.52 1.46
N ARG A 46 -1.25 14.26 2.18
CA ARG A 46 -1.46 14.74 3.55
C ARG A 46 -1.23 13.63 4.58
N GLN A 47 -0.19 12.84 4.36
CA GLN A 47 0.09 11.65 5.19
C GLN A 47 0.35 12.01 6.66
N GLY A 48 0.96 13.17 6.93
CA GLY A 48 1.13 13.68 8.29
C GLY A 48 -0.21 13.95 8.98
N GLU A 49 -1.16 14.57 8.27
CA GLU A 49 -2.51 14.83 8.81
C GLU A 49 -3.27 13.52 9.04
N TYR A 50 -3.11 12.55 8.13
CA TYR A 50 -3.68 11.22 8.32
C TYR A 50 -3.09 10.50 9.55
N LEU A 51 -1.79 10.61 9.79
CA LEU A 51 -1.15 10.07 10.98
C LEU A 51 -1.70 10.71 12.27
N GLU A 52 -1.92 12.03 12.26
CA GLU A 52 -2.54 12.73 13.40
C GLU A 52 -4.01 12.34 13.59
N LEU A 53 -4.75 12.05 12.51
CA LEU A 53 -6.10 11.48 12.62
C LEU A 53 -6.07 10.14 13.35
N LEU A 54 -5.17 9.24 12.97
CA LEU A 54 -5.00 7.94 13.64
C LEU A 54 -4.66 8.10 15.13
N ARG A 55 -3.77 9.02 15.46
CA ARG A 55 -3.41 9.35 16.84
C ARG A 55 -4.57 9.93 17.62
N SER A 56 -5.37 10.77 16.98
CA SER A 56 -6.58 11.35 17.59
C SER A 56 -7.60 10.28 17.94
N LEU A 57 -7.83 9.33 17.02
CA LEU A 57 -8.70 8.19 17.28
C LEU A 57 -8.21 7.34 18.46
N LYS A 58 -6.90 7.12 18.53
CA LYS A 58 -6.29 6.34 19.62
C LYS A 58 -6.44 7.00 21.00
N ARG A 59 -6.60 8.33 21.04
CA ARG A 59 -6.83 9.07 22.30
C ARG A 59 -8.28 9.08 22.77
N LEU A 60 -9.24 8.63 21.97
CA LEU A 60 -10.65 8.60 22.37
C LEU A 60 -10.89 7.64 23.55
N PRO A 61 -11.77 8.00 24.48
CA PRO A 61 -12.14 7.13 25.60
C PRO A 61 -12.61 5.76 25.11
N GLY A 62 -12.09 4.70 25.69
CA GLY A 62 -12.45 3.32 25.33
C GLY A 62 -11.70 2.74 24.13
N VAL A 63 -11.01 3.54 23.31
CA VAL A 63 -10.19 3.04 22.20
C VAL A 63 -8.87 2.53 22.76
N LYS A 64 -8.60 1.23 22.54
CA LYS A 64 -7.37 0.56 22.96
C LYS A 64 -6.37 0.40 21.82
N ARG A 65 -6.86 0.20 20.61
CA ARG A 65 -6.03 -0.01 19.41
C ARG A 65 -6.69 0.62 18.20
N VAL A 66 -5.87 1.23 17.35
CA VAL A 66 -6.23 1.69 16.01
C VAL A 66 -5.26 1.05 15.05
N GLY A 67 -5.75 0.51 13.94
CA GLY A 67 -4.95 -0.14 12.92
C GLY A 67 -5.34 0.25 11.51
N ILE A 68 -4.54 -0.20 10.56
CA ILE A 68 -4.76 -0.05 9.12
C ILE A 68 -4.84 -1.46 8.53
N GLY A 69 -6.04 -2.03 8.52
CA GLY A 69 -6.29 -3.41 8.13
C GLY A 69 -6.33 -3.64 6.62
N SER A 70 -6.80 -2.64 5.85
CA SER A 70 -6.93 -2.74 4.39
C SER A 70 -5.65 -2.46 3.63
N GLY A 71 -4.63 -1.92 4.29
CA GLY A 71 -3.35 -1.61 3.67
C GLY A 71 -3.19 -0.15 3.24
N ILE A 72 -2.12 0.12 2.52
CA ILE A 72 -1.74 1.46 2.05
C ILE A 72 -1.15 1.41 0.64
N ARG A 73 -1.04 2.57 0.01
CA ARG A 73 -0.18 2.79 -1.16
C ARG A 73 1.27 2.93 -0.70
N PHE A 74 2.08 1.93 -0.97
CA PHE A 74 3.50 1.90 -0.56
C PHE A 74 4.35 2.93 -1.31
N ASP A 75 4.07 3.16 -2.59
CA ASP A 75 4.73 4.16 -3.43
C ASP A 75 4.50 5.60 -2.92
N ALA A 76 3.31 5.90 -2.42
CA ALA A 76 3.02 7.16 -1.76
C ALA A 76 3.68 7.25 -0.37
N ALA A 77 3.68 6.15 0.39
CA ALA A 77 4.28 6.12 1.74
C ALA A 77 5.80 6.39 1.72
N LEU A 78 6.50 5.94 0.69
CA LEU A 78 7.93 6.21 0.50
C LEU A 78 8.27 7.71 0.38
N LYS A 79 7.30 8.56 0.08
CA LYS A 79 7.50 10.02 -0.03
C LYS A 79 7.54 10.73 1.32
N ASP A 80 7.15 10.05 2.42
CA ASP A 80 7.12 10.64 3.75
C ASP A 80 7.64 9.67 4.81
N GLN A 81 8.91 9.82 5.14
CA GLN A 81 9.61 8.96 6.10
C GLN A 81 9.04 9.09 7.53
N ARG A 82 8.51 10.27 7.89
CA ARG A 82 7.90 10.48 9.22
C ARG A 82 6.59 9.74 9.32
N PHE A 83 5.80 9.77 8.24
CA PHE A 83 4.58 8.98 8.14
C PHE A 83 4.89 7.48 8.25
N LEU A 84 5.85 6.99 7.47
CA LEU A 84 6.20 5.57 7.45
C LEU A 84 6.71 5.09 8.81
N ASP A 85 7.55 5.87 9.48
CA ASP A 85 8.07 5.57 10.82
C ASP A 85 6.93 5.50 11.86
N GLY A 86 6.04 6.49 11.86
CA GLY A 86 4.87 6.51 12.75
C GLY A 86 3.88 5.38 12.46
N LEU A 87 3.64 5.08 11.18
CA LEU A 87 2.76 3.98 10.77
C LEU A 87 3.26 2.64 11.32
N VAL A 88 4.51 2.30 11.05
CA VAL A 88 5.13 1.04 11.51
C VAL A 88 5.22 1.01 13.03
N GLY A 89 5.63 2.12 13.63
CA GLY A 89 5.79 2.24 15.09
C GLY A 89 4.48 2.16 15.88
N GLU A 90 3.35 2.62 15.34
CA GLU A 90 2.14 2.82 16.13
C GLU A 90 0.90 2.06 15.64
N PHE A 91 0.74 1.85 14.31
CA PHE A 91 -0.55 1.47 13.72
C PHE A 91 -0.56 0.16 12.95
N VAL A 92 0.59 -0.43 12.64
CA VAL A 92 0.66 -1.79 12.10
C VAL A 92 0.57 -2.79 13.26
N SER A 93 -0.45 -3.65 13.23
CA SER A 93 -0.75 -4.59 14.33
C SER A 93 -0.21 -6.01 14.10
N GLY A 94 0.88 -6.16 13.34
CA GLY A 94 1.51 -7.45 13.02
C GLY A 94 1.54 -7.73 11.53
N GLN A 95 0.52 -7.34 10.77
CA GLN A 95 0.47 -7.53 9.32
C GLN A 95 0.13 -6.21 8.62
N LEU A 96 0.83 -5.93 7.53
CA LEU A 96 0.52 -4.82 6.62
C LEU A 96 0.23 -5.37 5.23
N LYS A 97 -0.98 -5.15 4.75
CA LYS A 97 -1.40 -5.55 3.41
C LYS A 97 -0.91 -4.55 2.38
N LEU A 98 -0.33 -5.03 1.32
CA LEU A 98 0.15 -4.21 0.19
C LEU A 98 -0.22 -4.87 -1.12
N ALA A 99 -0.52 -4.07 -2.12
CA ALA A 99 -0.94 -4.54 -3.44
C ALA A 99 0.14 -4.24 -4.51
N PRO A 100 1.29 -4.95 -4.52
CA PRO A 100 2.23 -4.86 -5.63
C PRO A 100 1.65 -5.41 -6.94
N GLU A 101 0.69 -6.31 -6.87
CA GLU A 101 -0.02 -7.01 -7.94
C GLU A 101 0.86 -7.97 -8.73
N HIS A 102 2.05 -7.57 -9.16
CA HIS A 102 3.00 -8.39 -9.93
C HIS A 102 4.44 -7.93 -9.66
N CYS A 103 5.43 -8.71 -10.09
CA CYS A 103 6.85 -8.34 -10.03
C CYS A 103 7.46 -8.02 -11.41
N SER A 104 6.74 -8.26 -12.50
CA SER A 104 7.16 -7.88 -13.85
C SER A 104 6.70 -6.45 -14.15
N ASP A 105 7.65 -5.52 -14.37
CA ASP A 105 7.33 -4.14 -14.70
C ASP A 105 6.51 -4.04 -15.99
N ARG A 106 6.72 -4.94 -16.96
CA ARG A 106 5.88 -5.04 -18.16
C ARG A 106 4.41 -5.23 -17.81
N VAL A 107 4.11 -6.15 -16.88
CA VAL A 107 2.72 -6.41 -16.44
C VAL A 107 2.21 -5.27 -15.60
N LEU A 108 3.03 -4.71 -14.71
CA LEU A 108 2.67 -3.54 -13.89
C LEU A 108 2.32 -2.32 -14.74
N HIS A 109 3.05 -2.08 -15.83
CA HIS A 109 2.74 -0.98 -16.75
C HIS A 109 1.40 -1.20 -17.47
N LEU A 110 1.07 -2.44 -17.86
CA LEU A 110 -0.27 -2.76 -18.37
C LEU A 110 -1.37 -2.49 -17.34
N MET A 111 -1.09 -2.73 -16.06
CA MET A 111 -1.98 -2.42 -14.94
C MET A 111 -1.98 -0.94 -14.55
N ARG A 112 -1.18 -0.09 -15.21
CA ARG A 112 -0.93 1.31 -14.83
C ARG A 112 -0.47 1.45 -13.36
N LYS A 113 0.44 0.58 -12.96
CA LYS A 113 1.09 0.59 -11.64
C LYS A 113 2.55 0.99 -11.76
N THR A 114 3.09 1.50 -10.68
CA THR A 114 4.51 1.88 -10.57
C THR A 114 5.42 0.66 -10.60
N ASP A 115 6.70 0.89 -10.93
CA ASP A 115 7.70 -0.17 -11.02
C ASP A 115 7.84 -0.96 -9.72
N PHE A 116 8.10 -2.25 -9.87
CA PHE A 116 8.23 -3.19 -8.76
C PHE A 116 9.37 -2.82 -7.79
N ARG A 117 10.38 -2.12 -8.28
CA ARG A 117 11.49 -1.61 -7.47
C ARG A 117 10.99 -0.81 -6.24
N LEU A 118 9.91 -0.03 -6.39
CA LEU A 118 9.35 0.72 -5.25
C LEU A 118 8.78 -0.20 -4.16
N PHE A 119 8.23 -1.35 -4.55
CA PHE A 119 7.79 -2.33 -3.56
C PHE A 119 8.99 -2.96 -2.82
N GLU A 120 10.07 -3.26 -3.51
CA GLU A 120 11.28 -3.79 -2.88
C GLU A 120 11.92 -2.75 -1.95
N GLU A 121 12.00 -1.49 -2.38
CA GLU A 121 12.46 -0.39 -1.54
C GLU A 121 11.63 -0.27 -0.26
N PHE A 122 10.29 -0.28 -0.41
CA PHE A 122 9.38 -0.24 0.74
C PHE A 122 9.61 -1.42 1.69
N THR A 123 9.74 -2.64 1.17
CA THR A 123 9.97 -3.82 2.02
C THR A 123 11.26 -3.71 2.83
N GLY A 124 12.31 -3.17 2.23
CA GLY A 124 13.59 -2.91 2.90
C GLY A 124 13.45 -1.88 4.03
N GLN A 125 12.80 -0.75 3.75
CA GLN A 125 12.54 0.29 4.75
C GLN A 125 11.62 -0.21 5.88
N PHE A 126 10.56 -0.93 5.54
CA PHE A 126 9.65 -1.53 6.52
C PHE A 126 10.39 -2.47 7.49
N ALA A 127 11.21 -3.36 6.96
CA ALA A 127 12.01 -4.28 7.79
C ALA A 127 13.00 -3.53 8.70
N ALA A 128 13.63 -2.46 8.22
CA ALA A 128 14.50 -1.62 9.03
C ALA A 128 13.74 -0.93 10.18
N LEU A 129 12.54 -0.40 9.88
CA LEU A 129 11.68 0.24 10.88
C LEU A 129 11.13 -0.77 11.90
N CYS A 130 10.77 -1.97 11.48
CA CYS A 130 10.39 -3.04 12.43
C CYS A 130 11.51 -3.32 13.43
N ARG A 131 12.76 -3.44 12.95
CA ARG A 131 13.93 -3.60 13.85
C ARG A 131 14.11 -2.40 14.77
N LYS A 132 14.01 -1.17 14.24
CA LYS A 132 14.12 0.07 15.01
C LYS A 132 13.10 0.11 16.16
N HIS A 133 11.87 -0.31 15.91
CA HIS A 133 10.78 -0.30 16.90
C HIS A 133 10.68 -1.58 17.73
N GLY A 134 11.57 -2.56 17.53
CA GLY A 134 11.52 -3.85 18.24
C GLY A 134 10.22 -4.63 17.96
N LYS A 135 9.69 -4.56 16.75
CA LYS A 135 8.42 -5.16 16.36
C LYS A 135 8.58 -6.30 15.39
N GLU A 136 7.82 -7.34 15.60
CA GLU A 136 7.67 -8.47 14.69
C GLU A 136 6.42 -8.24 13.83
N GLN A 137 6.62 -7.73 12.63
CA GLN A 137 5.55 -7.39 11.69
C GLN A 137 5.90 -7.90 10.28
N TYR A 138 4.85 -8.23 9.52
CA TYR A 138 4.99 -8.89 8.22
C TYR A 138 4.19 -8.16 7.14
N ILE A 139 4.74 -8.12 5.93
CA ILE A 139 4.03 -7.68 4.75
C ILE A 139 3.25 -8.86 4.18
N ILE A 140 1.97 -8.61 3.87
CA ILE A 140 1.10 -9.54 3.16
C ILE A 140 0.88 -8.98 1.74
N PRO A 141 1.63 -9.46 0.74
CA PRO A 141 1.48 -8.97 -0.62
C PRO A 141 0.24 -9.56 -1.28
N TYR A 142 -0.56 -8.69 -1.88
CA TYR A 142 -1.60 -9.05 -2.84
C TYR A 142 -1.00 -9.15 -4.23
N VAL A 143 -1.23 -10.25 -4.90
CA VAL A 143 -0.78 -10.46 -6.28
C VAL A 143 -1.94 -10.89 -7.16
N MET A 144 -1.83 -10.53 -8.43
CA MET A 144 -2.85 -10.78 -9.43
C MET A 144 -2.30 -11.66 -10.55
N SER A 145 -3.09 -12.65 -10.95
CA SER A 145 -2.85 -13.48 -12.11
C SER A 145 -3.84 -13.20 -13.23
N ALA A 146 -3.53 -13.66 -14.43
CA ALA A 146 -4.41 -13.59 -15.60
C ALA A 146 -4.87 -12.16 -15.97
N PHE A 147 -4.07 -11.13 -15.63
CA PHE A 147 -4.31 -9.80 -16.15
C PHE A 147 -4.10 -9.81 -17.67
N PRO A 148 -4.90 -9.08 -18.47
CA PRO A 148 -4.73 -9.01 -19.92
C PRO A 148 -3.27 -8.68 -20.32
N GLY A 149 -2.66 -9.54 -21.12
CA GLY A 149 -1.26 -9.44 -21.52
C GLY A 149 -0.23 -10.04 -20.55
N CYS A 150 -0.64 -10.58 -19.40
CA CYS A 150 0.22 -11.36 -18.52
C CYS A 150 0.42 -12.76 -19.10
N THR A 151 1.66 -13.22 -19.21
CA THR A 151 2.03 -14.53 -19.76
C THR A 151 2.34 -15.55 -18.65
N ILE A 152 2.49 -16.81 -19.04
CA ILE A 152 2.93 -17.87 -18.12
C ILE A 152 4.34 -17.58 -17.59
N GLU A 153 5.23 -17.06 -18.43
CA GLU A 153 6.60 -16.69 -18.07
C GLU A 153 6.63 -15.57 -17.02
N ASP A 154 5.72 -14.59 -17.13
CA ASP A 154 5.58 -13.56 -16.09
C ASP A 154 5.15 -14.17 -14.75
N MET A 155 4.19 -15.11 -14.77
CA MET A 155 3.76 -15.81 -13.56
C MET A 155 4.86 -16.71 -12.96
N GLN A 156 5.68 -17.33 -13.80
CA GLN A 156 6.86 -18.09 -13.36
C GLN A 156 7.88 -17.17 -12.69
N THR A 157 8.09 -15.98 -13.25
CA THR A 157 8.96 -14.93 -12.66
C THR A 157 8.45 -14.52 -11.30
N LEU A 158 7.14 -14.27 -11.17
CA LEU A 158 6.52 -13.95 -9.88
C LEU A 158 6.70 -15.08 -8.86
N ALA A 159 6.47 -16.32 -9.27
CA ALA A 159 6.65 -17.49 -8.41
C ALA A 159 8.12 -17.67 -8.00
N ALA A 160 9.07 -17.41 -8.90
CA ALA A 160 10.50 -17.46 -8.60
C ALA A 160 10.89 -16.38 -7.58
N TRP A 161 10.34 -15.16 -7.72
CA TRP A 161 10.58 -14.08 -6.77
C TRP A 161 10.09 -14.46 -5.36
N PHE A 162 8.88 -15.02 -5.21
CA PHE A 162 8.39 -15.50 -3.91
C PHE A 162 9.30 -16.56 -3.31
N ARG A 163 9.74 -17.55 -4.11
CA ARG A 163 10.66 -18.60 -3.66
C ARG A 163 12.00 -18.04 -3.19
N SER A 164 12.58 -17.08 -3.92
CA SER A 164 13.87 -16.46 -3.54
C SER A 164 13.80 -15.72 -2.20
N ARG A 165 12.62 -15.25 -1.80
CA ARG A 165 12.39 -14.58 -0.51
C ARG A 165 11.93 -15.53 0.59
N GLY A 166 11.71 -16.80 0.30
CA GLY A 166 11.09 -17.74 1.23
C GLY A 166 9.66 -17.38 1.60
N TRP A 167 8.99 -16.54 0.79
CA TRP A 167 7.63 -16.10 1.03
C TRP A 167 6.63 -17.04 0.37
N LYS A 168 5.50 -17.25 1.05
CA LYS A 168 4.34 -17.95 0.48
C LYS A 168 3.26 -16.92 0.18
N PRO A 169 2.79 -16.77 -1.06
CA PRO A 169 1.70 -15.86 -1.37
C PRO A 169 0.45 -16.31 -0.62
N GLN A 170 -0.07 -15.46 0.26
CA GLN A 170 -1.29 -15.74 1.02
C GLN A 170 -2.52 -15.19 0.31
N GLN A 171 -2.34 -14.21 -0.57
CA GLN A 171 -3.42 -13.53 -1.28
C GLN A 171 -3.03 -13.38 -2.75
N ALA A 172 -3.52 -14.31 -3.55
CA ALA A 172 -3.45 -14.29 -5.00
C ALA A 172 -4.86 -14.40 -5.56
N GLN A 173 -5.18 -13.57 -6.54
CA GLN A 173 -6.47 -13.60 -7.22
C GLN A 173 -6.29 -13.53 -8.73
N CYS A 174 -7.22 -14.14 -9.46
CA CYS A 174 -7.32 -13.92 -10.90
C CYS A 174 -7.92 -12.53 -11.16
N PHE A 175 -7.45 -11.88 -12.23
CA PHE A 175 -8.12 -10.69 -12.73
C PHE A 175 -9.54 -11.02 -13.14
N ILE A 176 -10.50 -10.24 -12.65
CA ILE A 176 -11.90 -10.30 -13.04
C ILE A 176 -12.28 -8.89 -13.48
N PRO A 177 -12.61 -8.69 -14.77
CA PRO A 177 -13.07 -7.38 -15.22
C PRO A 177 -14.39 -7.04 -14.54
N THR A 178 -14.47 -5.83 -14.00
CA THR A 178 -15.71 -5.31 -13.42
C THR A 178 -16.50 -4.53 -14.47
N PRO A 179 -17.84 -4.47 -14.38
CA PRO A 179 -18.64 -3.66 -15.30
C PRO A 179 -18.14 -2.22 -15.34
N GLY A 180 -17.98 -1.66 -16.53
CA GLY A 180 -17.49 -0.29 -16.75
C GLY A 180 -15.97 -0.15 -16.82
N THR A 181 -15.20 -1.23 -16.71
CA THR A 181 -13.77 -1.22 -17.09
C THR A 181 -13.62 -1.40 -18.59
N VAL A 182 -12.77 -0.58 -19.22
CA VAL A 182 -12.41 -0.66 -20.65
C VAL A 182 -11.10 -1.40 -20.78
#